data_deac6da033d6e045eb6c30b47ca2ee8b
#
_entry.id   deac6da033d6e045eb6c30b47ca2ee8b
#
_cell.length_a   1.000
_cell.length_b   1.000
_cell.length_c   1.000
_cell.angle_alpha   90.00
_cell.angle_beta   90.00
_cell.angle_gamma   90.00
#
_symmetry.space_group_name_H-M   'P 1'
#
loop_
_entity.id
_entity.type
_entity.pdbx_description
1 polymer ?
#
loop_
_entity_poly.entity_id
_entity_poly.type
_entity_poly.pdbx_seq_one_letter_code
_entity_poly.pdbx_strand_id
1 'polypeptide(L)'
;MTLQETIEQIHPLSKEAMDRAKAHWDGIAKPLHSLGKLEDVLIQIAGITGKEEISIEKRALLTFCADNGVVEENVTQSGQEVTATVAENFLQEKATAAILCRSAHADLFPIDIGMARDTKVPRYKVAYGTKNMAKGPAMTREEAVRALETGIAVAEEKIAAGYQLMATGEMGIGNTTTSSAMAAVFLNQPVPELTGRGAGLSSEGLARKIAAIEKAIAINQPDPSDPIVVLAKVGGFDIAGMAGVFLAGAAHGVPVVMDGFISCVAALLAARIAPFAKDYMIASHVSKEPAAHLLLAELGKEAFLHCDMCLGEGTGAIMLFPILDQANAVYRGMATFDEAQIETYVPLT
;
A
#
# COMPACT_ATOMS: atom_id res chain seq x y z
N MET A 1 16.57 -3.21 9.77
CA MET A 1 17.33 -4.04 8.80
C MET A 1 17.69 -3.22 7.57
N THR A 2 18.78 -3.56 6.87
CA THR A 2 19.05 -3.08 5.51
C THR A 2 18.06 -3.71 4.52
N LEU A 3 17.95 -3.15 3.32
CA LEU A 3 17.09 -3.71 2.26
C LEU A 3 17.44 -5.17 1.96
N GLN A 4 18.73 -5.50 1.88
CA GLN A 4 19.18 -6.86 1.57
C GLN A 4 18.83 -7.85 2.68
N GLU A 5 19.08 -7.50 3.95
CA GLU A 5 18.68 -8.32 5.10
C GLU A 5 17.17 -8.56 5.16
N THR A 6 16.38 -7.54 4.82
CA THR A 6 14.91 -7.64 4.77
C THR A 6 14.47 -8.63 3.69
N ILE A 7 15.03 -8.55 2.48
CA ILE A 7 14.71 -9.46 1.38
C ILE A 7 15.00 -10.92 1.78
N GLU A 8 16.12 -11.17 2.45
CA GLU A 8 16.54 -12.52 2.88
C GLU A 8 15.61 -13.15 3.93
N GLN A 9 14.84 -12.34 4.66
CA GLN A 9 13.86 -12.82 5.65
C GLN A 9 12.46 -13.08 5.04
N ILE A 10 12.22 -12.75 3.77
CA ILE A 10 10.90 -12.93 3.14
C ILE A 10 10.77 -14.35 2.59
N HIS A 11 9.82 -15.10 3.11
CA HIS A 11 9.57 -16.50 2.75
C HIS A 11 8.13 -16.71 2.27
N PRO A 12 7.79 -17.85 1.65
CA PRO A 12 6.40 -18.22 1.36
C PRO A 12 5.56 -18.27 2.65
N LEU A 13 4.25 -18.03 2.53
CA LEU A 13 3.31 -18.16 3.65
C LEU A 13 3.33 -19.54 4.27
N SER A 14 2.99 -19.63 5.57
CA SER A 14 2.83 -20.90 6.28
C SER A 14 1.61 -21.68 5.77
N LYS A 15 1.86 -22.67 4.90
CA LYS A 15 0.79 -23.53 4.39
C LYS A 15 0.08 -24.27 5.53
N GLU A 16 0.82 -24.73 6.53
CA GLU A 16 0.25 -25.45 7.69
C GLU A 16 -0.74 -24.57 8.47
N ALA A 17 -0.41 -23.28 8.71
CA ALA A 17 -1.33 -22.37 9.38
C ALA A 17 -2.56 -22.06 8.51
N MET A 18 -2.38 -21.91 7.20
CA MET A 18 -3.50 -21.75 6.26
C MET A 18 -4.44 -22.96 6.27
N ASP A 19 -3.89 -24.16 6.23
CA ASP A 19 -4.67 -25.41 6.24
C ASP A 19 -5.46 -25.53 7.56
N ARG A 20 -4.87 -25.19 8.72
CA ARG A 20 -5.57 -25.17 10.00
C ARG A 20 -6.69 -24.11 10.04
N ALA A 21 -6.42 -22.89 9.59
CA ALA A 21 -7.44 -21.85 9.55
C ALA A 21 -8.60 -22.20 8.61
N LYS A 22 -8.30 -22.85 7.48
CA LYS A 22 -9.33 -23.37 6.58
C LYS A 22 -10.16 -24.47 7.27
N ALA A 23 -9.51 -25.42 7.94
CA ALA A 23 -10.21 -26.48 8.67
C ALA A 23 -11.11 -25.92 9.78
N HIS A 24 -10.68 -24.86 10.47
CA HIS A 24 -11.50 -24.14 11.45
C HIS A 24 -12.75 -23.54 10.80
N TRP A 25 -12.60 -22.83 9.67
CA TRP A 25 -13.74 -22.30 8.90
C TRP A 25 -14.71 -23.40 8.44
N ASP A 26 -14.19 -24.52 7.98
CA ASP A 26 -14.99 -25.67 7.54
C ASP A 26 -15.71 -26.37 8.72
N GLY A 27 -15.21 -26.20 9.95
CA GLY A 27 -15.80 -26.74 11.19
C GLY A 27 -16.89 -25.87 11.80
N ILE A 28 -17.02 -24.61 11.39
CA ILE A 28 -18.04 -23.67 11.87
C ILE A 28 -19.40 -24.00 11.23
N ALA A 29 -20.50 -23.95 12.04
CA ALA A 29 -21.85 -24.34 11.66
C ALA A 29 -22.52 -23.40 10.63
N LYS A 30 -21.94 -23.28 9.45
CA LYS A 30 -22.43 -22.49 8.31
C LYS A 30 -22.18 -23.24 7.00
N PRO A 31 -22.84 -22.86 5.90
CA PRO A 31 -22.49 -23.40 4.59
C PRO A 31 -21.00 -23.16 4.26
N LEU A 32 -20.35 -24.17 3.69
CA LEU A 32 -18.93 -24.12 3.37
C LEU A 32 -18.65 -22.92 2.46
N HIS A 33 -17.59 -22.15 2.78
CA HIS A 33 -17.11 -20.99 2.03
C HIS A 33 -18.19 -19.91 1.77
N SER A 34 -19.23 -19.83 2.61
CA SER A 34 -20.37 -18.93 2.40
C SER A 34 -20.08 -17.45 2.66
N LEU A 35 -18.96 -17.12 3.30
CA LEU A 35 -18.46 -15.75 3.47
C LEU A 35 -17.41 -15.37 2.41
N GLY A 36 -17.04 -16.29 1.51
CA GLY A 36 -16.16 -16.04 0.37
C GLY A 36 -14.83 -15.39 0.76
N LYS A 37 -14.51 -14.24 0.17
CA LYS A 37 -13.24 -13.52 0.41
C LYS A 37 -12.96 -13.19 1.88
N LEU A 38 -13.98 -13.11 2.74
CA LEU A 38 -13.77 -12.87 4.17
C LEU A 38 -13.15 -14.09 4.86
N GLU A 39 -13.42 -15.29 4.37
CA GLU A 39 -12.73 -16.50 4.83
C GLU A 39 -11.31 -16.55 4.28
N ASP A 40 -11.16 -16.28 2.97
CA ASP A 40 -9.86 -16.33 2.30
C ASP A 40 -8.84 -15.36 2.92
N VAL A 41 -9.27 -14.15 3.29
CA VAL A 41 -8.35 -13.16 3.89
C VAL A 41 -7.88 -13.57 5.28
N LEU A 42 -8.73 -14.20 6.10
CA LEU A 42 -8.31 -14.69 7.40
C LEU A 42 -7.39 -15.93 7.28
N ILE A 43 -7.65 -16.80 6.30
CA ILE A 43 -6.72 -17.88 5.94
C ILE A 43 -5.38 -17.31 5.50
N GLN A 44 -5.37 -16.26 4.69
CA GLN A 44 -4.15 -15.54 4.29
C GLN A 44 -3.43 -14.96 5.52
N ILE A 45 -4.13 -14.28 6.43
CA ILE A 45 -3.56 -13.72 7.67
C ILE A 45 -2.96 -14.84 8.54
N ALA A 46 -3.61 -15.99 8.65
CA ALA A 46 -3.05 -17.15 9.34
C ALA A 46 -1.74 -17.61 8.70
N GLY A 47 -1.70 -17.67 7.37
CA GLY A 47 -0.48 -17.98 6.61
C GLY A 47 0.64 -16.98 6.82
N ILE A 48 0.31 -15.68 6.87
CA ILE A 48 1.25 -14.57 7.12
C ILE A 48 1.86 -14.69 8.52
N THR A 49 1.02 -14.87 9.54
CA THR A 49 1.46 -14.87 10.95
C THR A 49 2.01 -16.22 11.40
N GLY A 50 1.78 -17.30 10.63
CA GLY A 50 2.09 -18.68 11.02
C GLY A 50 1.19 -19.22 12.13
N LYS A 51 0.09 -18.54 12.46
CA LYS A 51 -0.82 -18.86 13.57
C LYS A 51 -2.25 -19.04 13.06
N GLU A 52 -2.97 -19.97 13.65
CA GLU A 52 -4.40 -20.14 13.41
C GLU A 52 -5.23 -19.04 14.10
N GLU A 53 -4.81 -18.61 15.29
CA GLU A 53 -5.44 -17.52 16.02
C GLU A 53 -5.13 -16.18 15.34
N ILE A 54 -6.18 -15.50 14.90
CA ILE A 54 -6.09 -14.20 14.24
C ILE A 54 -6.13 -13.07 15.26
N SER A 55 -5.07 -12.28 15.29
CA SER A 55 -4.94 -11.09 16.13
C SER A 55 -4.59 -9.90 15.26
N ILE A 56 -5.50 -8.93 15.16
CA ILE A 56 -5.40 -7.73 14.29
C ILE A 56 -5.90 -6.47 14.99
N GLU A 57 -6.02 -6.51 16.31
CA GLU A 57 -6.63 -5.45 17.11
C GLU A 57 -5.73 -4.20 17.18
N LYS A 58 -4.41 -4.37 17.33
CA LYS A 58 -3.47 -3.26 17.34
C LYS A 58 -2.98 -2.96 15.94
N ARG A 59 -3.48 -1.88 15.37
CA ARG A 59 -3.31 -1.56 13.94
C ARG A 59 -2.83 -0.13 13.70
N ALA A 60 -2.03 0.05 12.65
CA ALA A 60 -1.42 1.32 12.30
C ALA A 60 -1.66 1.68 10.83
N LEU A 61 -1.92 2.96 10.56
CA LEU A 61 -1.78 3.58 9.27
C LEU A 61 -0.45 4.35 9.23
N LEU A 62 0.43 4.01 8.29
CA LEU A 62 1.71 4.68 8.05
C LEU A 62 1.57 5.56 6.81
N THR A 63 1.50 6.89 7.00
CA THR A 63 1.28 7.85 5.91
C THR A 63 2.57 8.58 5.59
N PHE A 64 3.18 8.26 4.45
CA PHE A 64 4.43 8.85 4.00
C PHE A 64 4.19 10.16 3.26
N CYS A 65 4.82 11.24 3.74
CA CYS A 65 4.66 12.58 3.21
C CYS A 65 5.94 13.00 2.46
N ALA A 66 5.80 13.29 1.15
CA ALA A 66 6.93 13.71 0.32
C ALA A 66 6.47 14.62 -0.82
N ASP A 67 7.34 15.52 -1.24
CA ASP A 67 7.12 16.38 -2.40
C ASP A 67 7.82 15.82 -3.65
N ASN A 68 7.17 16.00 -4.80
CA ASN A 68 7.62 15.48 -6.08
C ASN A 68 8.00 16.66 -7.00
N GLY A 69 9.28 16.72 -7.44
CA GLY A 69 9.80 17.81 -8.27
C GLY A 69 9.13 17.95 -9.63
N VAL A 70 8.44 16.92 -10.12
CA VAL A 70 7.68 16.97 -11.37
C VAL A 70 6.53 18.00 -11.35
N VAL A 71 6.14 18.50 -10.19
CA VAL A 71 5.17 19.61 -10.06
C VAL A 71 5.59 20.84 -10.86
N GLU A 72 6.89 21.06 -11.09
CA GLU A 72 7.40 22.11 -11.97
C GLU A 72 6.87 22.06 -13.41
N GLU A 73 6.40 20.90 -13.87
CA GLU A 73 5.80 20.73 -15.21
C GLU A 73 4.30 21.09 -15.25
N ASN A 74 3.76 21.72 -14.20
CA ASN A 74 2.35 22.13 -14.08
C ASN A 74 1.37 20.94 -14.26
N VAL A 75 1.66 19.81 -13.63
CA VAL A 75 0.91 18.55 -13.67
C VAL A 75 -0.07 18.38 -12.51
N THR A 76 -0.25 19.43 -11.69
CA THR A 76 -1.13 19.47 -10.52
C THR A 76 -1.93 20.76 -10.48
N GLN A 77 -3.07 20.79 -9.78
CA GLN A 77 -3.86 21.99 -9.54
C GLN A 77 -3.30 22.87 -8.41
N SER A 78 -2.64 22.24 -7.43
CA SER A 78 -2.07 22.89 -6.25
C SER A 78 -0.55 22.80 -6.25
N GLY A 79 0.09 23.70 -5.52
CA GLY A 79 1.54 23.68 -5.31
C GLY A 79 1.95 22.73 -4.18
N GLN A 80 3.26 22.54 -4.04
CA GLN A 80 3.86 21.66 -3.03
C GLN A 80 3.55 22.07 -1.58
N GLU A 81 3.18 23.33 -1.34
CA GLU A 81 2.80 23.81 0.01
C GLU A 81 1.64 23.05 0.63
N VAL A 82 0.77 22.45 -0.21
CA VAL A 82 -0.38 21.66 0.24
C VAL A 82 0.07 20.37 0.92
N THR A 83 1.15 19.73 0.47
CA THR A 83 1.71 18.55 1.10
C THR A 83 1.98 18.77 2.59
N ALA A 84 2.72 19.81 2.92
CA ALA A 84 3.05 20.14 4.32
C ALA A 84 1.81 20.49 5.14
N THR A 85 0.87 21.24 4.55
CA THR A 85 -0.37 21.65 5.22
C THR A 85 -1.23 20.43 5.60
N VAL A 86 -1.42 19.48 4.67
CA VAL A 86 -2.21 18.27 4.93
C VAL A 86 -1.46 17.36 5.90
N ALA A 87 -0.14 17.25 5.77
CA ALA A 87 0.68 16.45 6.69
C ALA A 87 0.54 16.95 8.15
N GLU A 88 0.50 18.27 8.39
CA GLU A 88 0.23 18.83 9.72
C GLU A 88 -1.22 18.63 10.17
N ASN A 89 -2.19 18.57 9.25
CA ASN A 89 -3.59 18.26 9.57
C ASN A 89 -3.77 16.83 10.07
N PHE A 90 -2.90 15.88 9.69
CA PHE A 90 -2.89 14.55 10.30
C PHE A 90 -2.63 14.62 11.80
N LEU A 91 -1.64 15.42 12.23
CA LEU A 91 -1.31 15.61 13.65
C LEU A 91 -2.42 16.33 14.43
N GLN A 92 -3.24 17.11 13.74
CA GLN A 92 -4.38 17.82 14.33
C GLN A 92 -5.69 17.01 14.29
N GLU A 93 -5.64 15.78 13.79
CA GLU A 93 -6.81 14.89 13.57
C GLU A 93 -7.91 15.51 12.70
N LYS A 94 -7.55 16.39 11.77
CA LYS A 94 -8.48 17.11 10.87
C LYS A 94 -8.50 16.58 9.44
N ALA A 95 -7.56 15.71 9.06
CA ALA A 95 -7.54 15.06 7.76
C ALA A 95 -8.51 13.87 7.72
N THR A 96 -8.94 13.49 6.51
CA THR A 96 -9.90 12.39 6.31
C THR A 96 -9.38 11.08 6.91
N ALA A 97 -8.14 10.73 6.63
CA ALA A 97 -7.54 9.50 7.18
C ALA A 97 -7.52 9.49 8.71
N ALA A 98 -7.25 10.63 9.36
CA ALA A 98 -7.24 10.72 10.82
C ALA A 98 -8.62 10.48 11.42
N ILE A 99 -9.68 11.01 10.79
CA ILE A 99 -11.07 10.78 11.22
C ILE A 99 -11.45 9.30 11.06
N LEU A 100 -11.08 8.70 9.92
CA LEU A 100 -11.35 7.27 9.66
C LEU A 100 -10.56 6.37 10.60
N CYS A 101 -9.29 6.65 10.86
CA CYS A 101 -8.47 5.89 11.81
C CYS A 101 -9.10 5.86 13.19
N ARG A 102 -9.57 7.01 13.70
CA ARG A 102 -10.27 7.07 14.99
C ARG A 102 -11.53 6.21 14.99
N SER A 103 -12.32 6.22 13.90
CA SER A 103 -13.53 5.40 13.76
C SER A 103 -13.22 3.90 13.67
N ALA A 104 -12.09 3.53 13.08
CA ALA A 104 -11.64 2.15 12.92
C ALA A 104 -10.69 1.68 14.03
N HIS A 105 -10.53 2.44 15.11
CA HIS A 105 -9.61 2.13 16.22
C HIS A 105 -8.18 1.84 15.77
N ALA A 106 -7.66 2.64 14.82
CA ALA A 106 -6.31 2.54 14.29
C ALA A 106 -5.49 3.77 14.66
N ASP A 107 -4.20 3.59 14.91
CA ASP A 107 -3.28 4.69 15.14
C ASP A 107 -2.73 5.21 13.80
N LEU A 108 -2.71 6.54 13.62
CA LEU A 108 -2.17 7.20 12.45
C LEU A 108 -0.77 7.74 12.73
N PHE A 109 0.18 7.41 11.87
CA PHE A 109 1.56 7.89 11.93
C PHE A 109 1.93 8.60 10.63
N PRO A 110 1.87 9.93 10.58
CA PRO A 110 2.43 10.69 9.46
C PRO A 110 3.96 10.69 9.55
N ILE A 111 4.63 10.49 8.42
CA ILE A 111 6.09 10.35 8.31
C ILE A 111 6.60 11.33 7.26
N ASP A 112 7.42 12.31 7.65
CA ASP A 112 8.12 13.17 6.69
C ASP A 112 9.33 12.42 6.13
N ILE A 113 9.14 11.81 4.96
CA ILE A 113 10.21 11.12 4.24
C ILE A 113 10.87 12.01 3.17
N GLY A 114 10.23 13.11 2.80
CA GLY A 114 10.79 13.98 1.76
C GLY A 114 9.95 15.20 1.43
N MET A 115 9.34 15.88 2.40
CA MET A 115 8.68 17.16 2.14
C MET A 115 9.70 18.26 1.82
N ALA A 116 9.36 19.19 0.93
CA ALA A 116 10.22 20.28 0.49
C ALA A 116 10.43 21.37 1.58
N ARG A 117 9.70 21.30 2.68
CA ARG A 117 9.85 22.19 3.85
C ARG A 117 9.78 21.42 5.16
N ASP A 118 10.27 22.01 6.23
CA ASP A 118 10.16 21.45 7.56
C ASP A 118 8.76 21.70 8.14
N THR A 119 8.27 20.72 8.91
CA THR A 119 6.97 20.71 9.58
C THR A 119 7.11 20.12 10.99
N LYS A 120 5.99 19.97 11.71
CA LYS A 120 5.94 19.25 12.99
C LYS A 120 5.82 17.73 12.85
N VAL A 121 5.66 17.23 11.63
CA VAL A 121 5.59 15.78 11.35
C VAL A 121 6.93 15.13 11.67
N PRO A 122 6.96 13.92 12.30
CA PRO A 122 8.20 13.22 12.59
C PRO A 122 9.09 13.07 11.36
N ARG A 123 10.35 13.50 11.51
CA ARG A 123 11.28 13.66 10.41
C ARG A 123 12.12 12.40 10.19
N TYR A 124 11.88 11.76 9.07
CA TYR A 124 12.69 10.66 8.50
C TYR A 124 13.22 11.03 7.11
N LYS A 125 13.38 12.30 6.86
CA LYS A 125 13.62 12.93 5.56
C LYS A 125 14.88 12.43 4.87
N VAL A 126 14.70 11.88 3.66
CA VAL A 126 15.81 11.49 2.75
C VAL A 126 16.40 12.71 2.07
N ALA A 127 15.51 13.57 1.52
CA ALA A 127 15.86 14.87 0.93
C ALA A 127 14.65 15.81 0.99
N TYR A 128 14.82 17.08 0.60
CA TYR A 128 13.75 18.09 0.52
C TYR A 128 12.99 17.98 -0.82
N GLY A 129 12.24 16.89 -1.01
CA GLY A 129 11.57 16.53 -2.25
C GLY A 129 12.47 15.81 -3.25
N THR A 130 11.84 15.17 -4.24
CA THR A 130 12.58 14.62 -5.40
C THR A 130 12.95 15.74 -6.38
N LYS A 131 13.88 15.43 -7.29
CA LYS A 131 14.12 16.26 -8.47
C LYS A 131 13.00 16.07 -9.50
N ASN A 132 12.95 16.96 -10.48
CA ASN A 132 12.01 16.84 -11.58
C ASN A 132 12.42 15.74 -12.55
N MET A 133 11.67 14.63 -12.55
CA MET A 133 11.93 13.47 -13.41
C MET A 133 11.86 13.79 -14.91
N ALA A 134 11.17 14.88 -15.31
CA ALA A 134 11.12 15.32 -16.70
C ALA A 134 12.40 16.09 -17.16
N LYS A 135 13.38 16.27 -16.25
CA LYS A 135 14.67 16.91 -16.52
C LYS A 135 15.87 16.00 -16.24
N GLY A 136 15.66 14.86 -15.60
CA GLY A 136 16.68 13.89 -15.22
C GLY A 136 16.11 12.92 -14.18
N PRO A 137 16.92 12.05 -13.55
CA PRO A 137 16.44 11.14 -12.52
C PRO A 137 15.78 11.87 -11.34
N ALA A 138 14.66 11.33 -10.81
CA ALA A 138 13.94 11.89 -9.67
C ALA A 138 14.81 11.90 -8.40
N MET A 139 15.65 10.88 -8.22
CA MET A 139 16.58 10.73 -7.10
C MET A 139 17.77 9.88 -7.51
N THR A 140 18.81 9.81 -6.68
CA THR A 140 19.90 8.86 -6.89
C THR A 140 19.47 7.44 -6.47
N ARG A 141 20.21 6.41 -6.90
CA ARG A 141 19.96 5.03 -6.46
C ARG A 141 20.14 4.89 -4.95
N GLU A 142 21.11 5.57 -4.37
CA GLU A 142 21.37 5.57 -2.93
C GLU A 142 20.24 6.24 -2.14
N GLU A 143 19.66 7.31 -2.67
CA GLU A 143 18.47 7.95 -2.09
C GLU A 143 17.26 7.03 -2.17
N ALA A 144 17.07 6.31 -3.28
CA ALA A 144 15.98 5.34 -3.44
C ALA A 144 16.10 4.19 -2.42
N VAL A 145 17.29 3.60 -2.27
CA VAL A 145 17.57 2.55 -1.27
C VAL A 145 17.34 3.09 0.15
N ARG A 146 17.85 4.28 0.46
CA ARG A 146 17.65 4.90 1.78
C ARG A 146 16.20 5.17 2.08
N ALA A 147 15.38 5.54 1.08
CA ALA A 147 13.95 5.75 1.25
C ALA A 147 13.20 4.42 1.52
N LEU A 148 13.58 3.33 0.82
CA LEU A 148 13.08 1.98 1.11
C LEU A 148 13.43 1.55 2.54
N GLU A 149 14.70 1.70 2.94
CA GLU A 149 15.18 1.35 4.28
C GLU A 149 14.54 2.22 5.37
N THR A 150 14.19 3.47 5.06
CA THR A 150 13.41 4.33 5.98
C THR A 150 12.01 3.74 6.20
N GLY A 151 11.33 3.29 5.13
CA GLY A 151 10.05 2.61 5.24
C GLY A 151 10.12 1.32 6.05
N ILE A 152 11.18 0.53 5.84
CA ILE A 152 11.47 -0.69 6.61
C ILE A 152 11.64 -0.34 8.09
N ALA A 153 12.50 0.60 8.41
CA ALA A 153 12.80 0.98 9.81
C ALA A 153 11.55 1.49 10.55
N VAL A 154 10.72 2.32 9.88
CA VAL A 154 9.45 2.80 10.47
C VAL A 154 8.50 1.63 10.73
N ALA A 155 8.36 0.70 9.79
CA ALA A 155 7.51 -0.49 9.99
C ALA A 155 8.04 -1.37 11.13
N GLU A 156 9.34 -1.62 11.19
CA GLU A 156 9.98 -2.39 12.27
C GLU A 156 9.76 -1.76 13.65
N GLU A 157 9.83 -0.43 13.75
CA GLU A 157 9.51 0.30 14.99
C GLU A 157 8.07 0.00 15.44
N LYS A 158 7.09 -0.02 14.52
CA LYS A 158 5.70 -0.30 14.86
C LYS A 158 5.48 -1.78 15.18
N ILE A 159 6.12 -2.69 14.45
CA ILE A 159 6.09 -4.13 14.74
C ILE A 159 6.66 -4.40 16.13
N ALA A 160 7.80 -3.80 16.48
CA ALA A 160 8.40 -3.92 17.83
C ALA A 160 7.50 -3.32 18.93
N ALA A 161 6.69 -2.31 18.60
CA ALA A 161 5.68 -1.76 19.51
C ALA A 161 4.40 -2.62 19.59
N GLY A 162 4.35 -3.76 18.89
CA GLY A 162 3.27 -4.75 18.94
C GLY A 162 2.11 -4.51 17.99
N TYR A 163 2.28 -3.71 16.94
CA TYR A 163 1.26 -3.58 15.88
C TYR A 163 1.19 -4.88 15.07
N GLN A 164 -0.03 -5.34 14.84
CA GLN A 164 -0.37 -6.65 14.28
C GLN A 164 -0.94 -6.57 12.87
N LEU A 165 -1.40 -5.40 12.48
CA LEU A 165 -1.92 -5.06 11.16
C LEU A 165 -1.45 -3.66 10.80
N MET A 166 -0.87 -3.51 9.63
CA MET A 166 -0.46 -2.20 9.13
C MET A 166 -1.23 -1.85 7.86
N ALA A 167 -1.30 -0.56 7.56
CA ALA A 167 -1.80 -0.03 6.30
C ALA A 167 -0.84 1.04 5.79
N THR A 168 -0.76 1.20 4.47
CA THR A 168 0.01 2.25 3.83
C THR A 168 -0.89 3.40 3.41
N GLY A 169 -0.40 4.62 3.61
CA GLY A 169 -0.98 5.85 3.11
C GLY A 169 0.12 6.78 2.61
N GLU A 170 -0.27 7.82 1.90
CA GLU A 170 0.65 8.80 1.34
C GLU A 170 0.04 10.21 1.35
N MET A 171 0.91 11.20 1.32
CA MET A 171 0.57 12.59 1.02
C MET A 171 1.72 13.21 0.24
N GLY A 172 1.49 13.51 -1.04
CA GLY A 172 2.54 14.08 -1.89
C GLY A 172 1.98 14.69 -3.16
N ILE A 173 1.95 16.02 -3.23
CA ILE A 173 1.49 16.68 -4.46
C ILE A 173 2.39 16.27 -5.62
N GLY A 174 1.77 15.76 -6.69
CA GLY A 174 2.47 15.26 -7.87
C GLY A 174 2.71 13.74 -7.89
N ASN A 175 2.46 13.02 -6.80
CA ASN A 175 2.75 11.59 -6.70
C ASN A 175 1.91 10.69 -7.62
N THR A 176 0.71 11.09 -8.04
CA THR A 176 -0.02 10.37 -9.09
C THR A 176 0.69 10.42 -10.44
N THR A 177 1.56 11.43 -10.68
CA THR A 177 2.36 11.54 -11.89
C THR A 177 3.53 10.55 -11.86
N THR A 178 4.27 10.49 -10.76
CA THR A 178 5.35 9.51 -10.56
C THR A 178 4.82 8.09 -10.52
N SER A 179 3.65 7.87 -9.89
CA SER A 179 2.97 6.57 -9.89
C SER A 179 2.57 6.11 -11.30
N SER A 180 2.00 7.01 -12.14
CA SER A 180 1.66 6.68 -13.53
C SER A 180 2.91 6.37 -14.35
N ALA A 181 4.03 7.07 -14.12
CA ALA A 181 5.30 6.80 -14.79
C ALA A 181 5.84 5.41 -14.42
N MET A 182 5.88 5.07 -13.12
CA MET A 182 6.31 3.75 -12.67
C MET A 182 5.38 2.63 -13.18
N ALA A 183 4.06 2.85 -13.13
CA ALA A 183 3.08 1.89 -13.64
C ALA A 183 3.28 1.62 -15.14
N ALA A 184 3.50 2.68 -15.95
CA ALA A 184 3.74 2.54 -17.40
C ALA A 184 4.99 1.70 -17.69
N VAL A 185 6.06 1.89 -16.91
CA VAL A 185 7.30 1.12 -17.05
C VAL A 185 7.10 -0.34 -16.61
N PHE A 186 6.52 -0.58 -15.44
CA PHE A 186 6.36 -1.93 -14.90
C PHE A 186 5.37 -2.79 -15.66
N LEU A 187 4.28 -2.19 -16.15
CA LEU A 187 3.23 -2.89 -16.89
C LEU A 187 3.50 -2.92 -18.40
N ASN A 188 4.52 -2.18 -18.88
CA ASN A 188 4.83 -2.01 -20.28
C ASN A 188 3.57 -1.60 -21.10
N GLN A 189 2.85 -0.59 -20.60
CA GLN A 189 1.62 -0.09 -21.19
C GLN A 189 1.75 1.38 -21.59
N PRO A 190 0.98 1.86 -22.59
CA PRO A 190 0.99 3.26 -22.99
C PRO A 190 0.62 4.21 -21.85
N VAL A 191 1.39 5.28 -21.68
CA VAL A 191 1.19 6.30 -20.62
C VAL A 191 -0.24 6.85 -20.60
N PRO A 192 -0.88 7.20 -21.74
CA PRO A 192 -2.25 7.73 -21.73
C PRO A 192 -3.30 6.79 -21.12
N GLU A 193 -3.12 5.46 -21.23
CA GLU A 193 -4.05 4.47 -20.71
C GLU A 193 -3.98 4.32 -19.19
N LEU A 194 -2.85 4.68 -18.60
CA LEU A 194 -2.56 4.53 -17.17
C LEU A 194 -2.64 5.85 -16.38
N THR A 195 -2.78 6.99 -17.07
CA THR A 195 -2.70 8.30 -16.44
C THR A 195 -4.08 8.91 -16.23
N GLY A 196 -4.44 9.08 -14.96
CA GLY A 196 -5.67 9.74 -14.54
C GLY A 196 -5.48 11.23 -14.23
N ARG A 197 -6.60 11.88 -13.87
CA ARG A 197 -6.65 13.31 -13.54
C ARG A 197 -6.10 13.64 -12.15
N GLY A 198 -5.78 12.63 -11.35
CA GLY A 198 -5.39 12.84 -9.96
C GLY A 198 -6.42 13.67 -9.21
N ALA A 199 -6.00 14.72 -8.53
CA ALA A 199 -6.86 15.62 -7.76
C ALA A 199 -7.76 16.54 -8.64
N GLY A 200 -8.06 16.17 -9.89
CA GLY A 200 -9.07 16.85 -10.72
C GLY A 200 -8.51 17.80 -11.81
N LEU A 201 -7.42 17.41 -12.48
CA LEU A 201 -6.88 18.18 -13.61
C LEU A 201 -7.89 18.40 -14.74
N SER A 202 -7.80 19.59 -15.40
CA SER A 202 -8.46 19.86 -16.68
C SER A 202 -7.96 18.93 -17.79
N SER A 203 -8.58 18.93 -18.94
CA SER A 203 -8.12 18.14 -20.10
C SER A 203 -6.74 18.56 -20.58
N GLU A 204 -6.46 19.87 -20.59
CA GLU A 204 -5.14 20.42 -20.90
C GLU A 204 -4.10 20.04 -19.82
N GLY A 205 -4.50 20.03 -18.55
CA GLY A 205 -3.64 19.60 -17.44
C GLY A 205 -3.29 18.11 -17.55
N LEU A 206 -4.26 17.27 -17.92
CA LEU A 206 -4.02 15.84 -18.16
C LEU A 206 -3.07 15.64 -19.35
N ALA A 207 -3.24 16.38 -20.47
CA ALA A 207 -2.34 16.30 -21.60
C ALA A 207 -0.90 16.70 -21.22
N ARG A 208 -0.72 17.77 -20.43
CA ARG A 208 0.61 18.13 -19.89
C ARG A 208 1.21 17.04 -19.01
N LYS A 209 0.39 16.42 -18.14
CA LYS A 209 0.81 15.32 -17.26
C LYS A 209 1.30 14.14 -18.07
N ILE A 210 0.55 13.71 -19.07
CA ILE A 210 0.95 12.63 -19.99
C ILE A 210 2.28 12.97 -20.69
N ALA A 211 2.39 14.16 -21.28
CA ALA A 211 3.60 14.60 -21.96
C ALA A 211 4.83 14.66 -21.01
N ALA A 212 4.66 15.09 -19.79
CA ALA A 212 5.72 15.09 -18.78
C ALA A 212 6.18 13.68 -18.42
N ILE A 213 5.27 12.73 -18.29
CA ILE A 213 5.59 11.32 -18.02
C ILE A 213 6.31 10.69 -19.21
N GLU A 214 5.82 10.84 -20.44
CA GLU A 214 6.46 10.33 -21.65
C GLU A 214 7.88 10.88 -21.82
N LYS A 215 8.05 12.19 -21.59
CA LYS A 215 9.36 12.84 -21.59
C LYS A 215 10.28 12.26 -20.51
N ALA A 216 9.78 12.06 -19.28
CA ALA A 216 10.55 11.50 -18.18
C ALA A 216 11.04 10.08 -18.50
N ILE A 217 10.20 9.23 -19.06
CA ILE A 217 10.57 7.88 -19.47
C ILE A 217 11.59 7.92 -20.61
N ALA A 218 11.39 8.80 -21.60
CA ALA A 218 12.28 8.91 -22.75
C ALA A 218 13.71 9.35 -22.38
N ILE A 219 13.87 10.35 -21.50
CA ILE A 219 15.20 10.86 -21.11
C ILE A 219 15.91 9.98 -20.09
N ASN A 220 15.18 9.35 -19.18
CA ASN A 220 15.75 8.53 -18.11
C ASN A 220 15.94 7.06 -18.50
N GLN A 221 15.18 6.56 -19.47
CA GLN A 221 15.22 5.16 -19.92
C GLN A 221 15.27 4.17 -18.74
N PRO A 222 14.23 4.16 -17.86
CA PRO A 222 14.20 3.26 -16.72
C PRO A 222 14.15 1.81 -17.20
N ASP A 223 15.05 0.97 -16.67
CA ASP A 223 15.08 -0.46 -16.95
C ASP A 223 14.02 -1.18 -16.09
N PRO A 224 12.95 -1.77 -16.66
CA PRO A 224 11.92 -2.45 -15.89
C PRO A 224 12.41 -3.71 -15.16
N SER A 225 13.57 -4.23 -15.50
CA SER A 225 14.17 -5.39 -14.80
C SER A 225 14.89 -5.02 -13.50
N ASP A 226 15.22 -3.73 -13.30
CA ASP A 226 15.77 -3.22 -12.03
C ASP A 226 14.75 -2.27 -11.36
N PRO A 227 13.92 -2.77 -10.43
CA PRO A 227 12.86 -1.98 -9.80
C PRO A 227 13.41 -0.78 -9.02
N ILE A 228 14.64 -0.85 -8.49
CA ILE A 228 15.26 0.28 -7.78
C ILE A 228 15.68 1.38 -8.77
N VAL A 229 16.12 1.00 -9.97
CA VAL A 229 16.42 1.97 -11.04
C VAL A 229 15.11 2.64 -11.53
N VAL A 230 14.02 1.92 -11.68
CA VAL A 230 12.73 2.52 -12.03
C VAL A 230 12.31 3.54 -10.96
N LEU A 231 12.36 3.16 -9.67
CA LEU A 231 12.08 4.06 -8.56
C LEU A 231 12.97 5.30 -8.59
N ALA A 232 14.28 5.13 -8.74
CA ALA A 232 15.23 6.24 -8.74
C ALA A 232 14.99 7.24 -9.89
N LYS A 233 14.64 6.72 -11.07
CA LYS A 233 14.48 7.55 -12.28
C LYS A 233 13.15 8.28 -12.35
N VAL A 234 12.04 7.62 -12.00
CA VAL A 234 10.69 8.16 -12.22
C VAL A 234 9.74 8.01 -11.01
N GLY A 235 10.26 7.63 -9.84
CA GLY A 235 9.49 7.41 -8.63
C GLY A 235 9.42 8.60 -7.67
N GLY A 236 8.98 8.32 -6.43
CA GLY A 236 8.84 9.25 -5.31
C GLY A 236 9.30 8.64 -3.98
N PHE A 237 9.67 9.48 -3.01
CA PHE A 237 10.09 9.01 -1.69
C PHE A 237 8.93 8.37 -0.91
N ASP A 238 7.71 8.89 -1.07
CA ASP A 238 6.48 8.32 -0.50
C ASP A 238 6.22 6.90 -1.00
N ILE A 239 6.34 6.67 -2.31
CA ILE A 239 6.23 5.33 -2.93
C ILE A 239 7.30 4.39 -2.37
N ALA A 240 8.55 4.86 -2.25
CA ALA A 240 9.64 4.09 -1.68
C ALA A 240 9.38 3.72 -0.21
N GLY A 241 8.93 4.68 0.61
CA GLY A 241 8.58 4.45 2.00
C GLY A 241 7.49 3.38 2.17
N MET A 242 6.41 3.48 1.40
CA MET A 242 5.35 2.47 1.40
C MET A 242 5.85 1.09 0.94
N ALA A 243 6.70 1.03 -0.09
CA ALA A 243 7.30 -0.23 -0.53
C ALA A 243 8.16 -0.86 0.56
N GLY A 244 8.90 -0.05 1.33
CA GLY A 244 9.63 -0.49 2.52
C GLY A 244 8.73 -1.11 3.59
N VAL A 245 7.54 -0.55 3.81
CA VAL A 245 6.55 -1.12 4.75
C VAL A 245 6.07 -2.50 4.27
N PHE A 246 5.78 -2.67 2.98
CA PHE A 246 5.39 -3.97 2.44
C PHE A 246 6.49 -5.03 2.61
N LEU A 247 7.74 -4.65 2.35
CA LEU A 247 8.90 -5.55 2.54
C LEU A 247 9.08 -5.92 4.02
N ALA A 248 9.01 -4.96 4.93
CA ALA A 248 9.14 -5.22 6.36
C ALA A 248 7.99 -6.08 6.90
N GLY A 249 6.74 -5.79 6.49
CA GLY A 249 5.59 -6.63 6.84
C GLY A 249 5.80 -8.08 6.44
N ALA A 250 6.31 -8.31 5.22
CA ALA A 250 6.62 -9.65 4.73
C ALA A 250 7.75 -10.32 5.51
N ALA A 251 8.84 -9.60 5.81
CA ALA A 251 9.98 -10.13 6.55
C ALA A 251 9.62 -10.51 7.99
N HIS A 252 8.67 -9.80 8.61
CA HIS A 252 8.27 -10.02 10.01
C HIS A 252 6.93 -10.77 10.20
N GLY A 253 6.30 -11.24 9.12
CA GLY A 253 5.03 -11.95 9.22
C GLY A 253 3.87 -11.07 9.71
N VAL A 254 3.82 -9.80 9.30
CA VAL A 254 2.76 -8.85 9.62
C VAL A 254 2.00 -8.46 8.35
N PRO A 255 0.67 -8.65 8.30
CA PRO A 255 -0.14 -8.27 7.14
C PRO A 255 -0.15 -6.76 6.94
N VAL A 256 -0.07 -6.33 5.67
CA VAL A 256 -0.12 -4.92 5.28
C VAL A 256 -1.26 -4.69 4.30
N VAL A 257 -2.18 -3.80 4.65
CA VAL A 257 -3.31 -3.43 3.79
C VAL A 257 -2.88 -2.32 2.82
N MET A 258 -3.09 -2.59 1.54
CA MET A 258 -2.88 -1.63 0.45
C MET A 258 -4.04 -0.65 0.39
N ASP A 259 -3.75 0.62 0.16
CA ASP A 259 -4.74 1.63 -0.19
C ASP A 259 -5.07 1.58 -1.70
N GLY A 260 -5.19 2.71 -2.35
CA GLY A 260 -5.53 2.86 -3.76
C GLY A 260 -4.34 2.79 -4.73
N PHE A 261 -4.44 3.55 -5.81
CA PHE A 261 -3.54 3.51 -6.96
C PHE A 261 -2.05 3.64 -6.59
N ILE A 262 -1.68 4.66 -5.82
CA ILE A 262 -0.27 4.94 -5.47
C ILE A 262 0.30 3.82 -4.58
N SER A 263 -0.50 3.35 -3.63
CA SER A 263 -0.14 2.21 -2.79
C SER A 263 0.01 0.91 -3.60
N CYS A 264 -0.82 0.68 -4.63
CA CYS A 264 -0.66 -0.46 -5.54
C CYS A 264 0.66 -0.39 -6.33
N VAL A 265 1.10 0.81 -6.73
CA VAL A 265 2.42 0.99 -7.37
C VAL A 265 3.56 0.67 -6.40
N ALA A 266 3.47 1.11 -5.15
CA ALA A 266 4.44 0.78 -4.11
C ALA A 266 4.46 -0.73 -3.80
N ALA A 267 3.28 -1.37 -3.77
CA ALA A 267 3.13 -2.81 -3.62
C ALA A 267 3.77 -3.58 -4.79
N LEU A 268 3.57 -3.13 -6.02
CA LEU A 268 4.19 -3.72 -7.21
C LEU A 268 5.72 -3.55 -7.18
N LEU A 269 6.22 -2.38 -6.77
CA LEU A 269 7.65 -2.16 -6.54
C LEU A 269 8.22 -3.18 -5.54
N ALA A 270 7.57 -3.36 -4.39
CA ALA A 270 8.00 -4.33 -3.38
C ALA A 270 7.95 -5.77 -3.91
N ALA A 271 6.91 -6.14 -4.67
CA ALA A 271 6.78 -7.45 -5.29
C ALA A 271 7.85 -7.71 -6.38
N ARG A 272 8.30 -6.68 -7.10
CA ARG A 272 9.41 -6.77 -8.06
C ARG A 272 10.77 -6.89 -7.36
N ILE A 273 10.93 -6.30 -6.18
CA ILE A 273 12.13 -6.45 -5.35
C ILE A 273 12.18 -7.84 -4.69
N ALA A 274 11.06 -8.29 -4.12
CA ALA A 274 10.93 -9.57 -3.42
C ALA A 274 9.59 -10.24 -3.78
N PRO A 275 9.57 -11.23 -4.67
CA PRO A 275 8.32 -11.77 -5.23
C PRO A 275 7.31 -12.32 -4.21
N PHE A 276 7.78 -12.89 -3.09
CA PHE A 276 6.90 -13.38 -2.04
C PHE A 276 6.26 -12.26 -1.20
N ALA A 277 6.78 -11.03 -1.25
CA ALA A 277 6.22 -9.92 -0.48
C ALA A 277 4.74 -9.67 -0.80
N LYS A 278 4.31 -9.90 -2.05
CA LYS A 278 2.91 -9.73 -2.46
C LYS A 278 1.93 -10.61 -1.68
N ASP A 279 2.37 -11.76 -1.18
CA ASP A 279 1.51 -12.69 -0.46
C ASP A 279 1.12 -12.17 0.93
N TYR A 280 1.87 -11.20 1.44
CA TYR A 280 1.65 -10.50 2.72
C TYR A 280 0.77 -9.26 2.59
N MET A 281 0.36 -8.90 1.37
CA MET A 281 -0.43 -7.72 1.06
C MET A 281 -1.91 -8.06 0.93
N ILE A 282 -2.77 -7.18 1.46
CA ILE A 282 -4.23 -7.29 1.38
C ILE A 282 -4.75 -6.07 0.62
N ALA A 283 -5.45 -6.28 -0.49
CA ALA A 283 -6.00 -5.20 -1.31
C ALA A 283 -7.32 -4.69 -0.72
N SER A 284 -7.42 -3.39 -0.42
CA SER A 284 -8.62 -2.82 0.18
C SER A 284 -9.70 -2.46 -0.83
N HIS A 285 -9.39 -1.58 -1.78
CA HIS A 285 -10.37 -1.07 -2.73
C HIS A 285 -9.78 -0.91 -4.14
N VAL A 286 -10.67 -0.87 -5.12
CA VAL A 286 -10.32 -0.46 -6.48
C VAL A 286 -10.40 1.06 -6.55
N SER A 287 -9.26 1.71 -6.76
CA SER A 287 -9.23 3.15 -6.98
C SER A 287 -9.87 3.50 -8.33
N LYS A 288 -10.46 4.70 -8.41
CA LYS A 288 -11.02 5.25 -9.66
C LYS A 288 -9.94 5.60 -10.71
N GLU A 289 -8.65 5.62 -10.34
CA GLU A 289 -7.54 5.87 -11.26
C GLU A 289 -7.42 4.74 -12.31
N PRO A 290 -7.15 5.07 -13.59
CA PRO A 290 -7.22 4.10 -14.71
C PRO A 290 -6.37 2.84 -14.53
N ALA A 291 -5.17 2.98 -13.98
CA ALA A 291 -4.23 1.86 -13.80
C ALA A 291 -4.60 0.90 -12.66
N ALA A 292 -5.57 1.23 -11.81
CA ALA A 292 -5.84 0.48 -10.57
C ALA A 292 -6.14 -1.01 -10.82
N HIS A 293 -7.02 -1.32 -11.79
CA HIS A 293 -7.36 -2.70 -12.13
C HIS A 293 -6.17 -3.49 -12.66
N LEU A 294 -5.33 -2.85 -13.51
CA LEU A 294 -4.17 -3.51 -14.11
C LEU A 294 -3.10 -3.80 -13.05
N LEU A 295 -2.88 -2.89 -12.10
CA LEU A 295 -1.95 -3.09 -10.99
C LEU A 295 -2.41 -4.23 -10.05
N LEU A 296 -3.70 -4.27 -9.71
CA LEU A 296 -4.26 -5.36 -8.91
C LEU A 296 -4.14 -6.70 -9.63
N ALA A 297 -4.43 -6.75 -10.93
CA ALA A 297 -4.28 -7.96 -11.75
C ALA A 297 -2.82 -8.44 -11.81
N GLU A 298 -1.85 -7.52 -12.01
CA GLU A 298 -0.41 -7.84 -12.02
C GLU A 298 0.08 -8.38 -10.68
N LEU A 299 -0.47 -7.86 -9.57
CA LEU A 299 -0.20 -8.37 -8.22
C LEU A 299 -0.91 -9.70 -7.93
N GLY A 300 -1.88 -10.11 -8.77
CA GLY A 300 -2.74 -11.26 -8.49
C GLY A 300 -3.66 -11.01 -7.29
N LYS A 301 -4.12 -9.77 -7.11
CA LYS A 301 -4.98 -9.35 -5.99
C LYS A 301 -6.36 -8.94 -6.45
N GLU A 302 -7.32 -9.20 -5.60
CA GLU A 302 -8.71 -8.79 -5.77
C GLU A 302 -9.14 -7.93 -4.59
N ALA A 303 -9.62 -6.73 -4.86
CA ALA A 303 -10.01 -5.80 -3.80
C ALA A 303 -11.39 -6.15 -3.20
N PHE A 304 -11.61 -5.70 -1.96
CA PHE A 304 -12.87 -5.88 -1.23
C PHE A 304 -13.91 -4.81 -1.58
N LEU A 305 -13.49 -3.57 -1.80
CA LEU A 305 -14.36 -2.42 -1.91
C LEU A 305 -14.35 -1.83 -3.32
N HIS A 306 -15.54 -1.49 -3.83
CA HIS A 306 -15.77 -0.80 -5.09
C HIS A 306 -16.62 0.46 -4.79
N CYS A 307 -15.97 1.55 -4.37
CA CYS A 307 -16.62 2.77 -3.89
C CYS A 307 -16.20 4.02 -4.67
N ASP A 308 -15.59 3.87 -5.85
CA ASP A 308 -15.09 4.98 -6.70
C ASP A 308 -14.17 5.97 -5.96
N MET A 309 -13.47 5.49 -4.94
CA MET A 309 -12.56 6.32 -4.12
C MET A 309 -11.31 6.68 -4.90
N CYS A 310 -10.84 7.92 -4.71
CA CYS A 310 -9.61 8.43 -5.32
C CYS A 310 -8.95 9.54 -4.48
N LEU A 311 -9.11 9.49 -3.15
CA LEU A 311 -8.54 10.49 -2.24
C LEU A 311 -7.07 10.22 -1.94
N GLY A 312 -6.69 8.99 -1.60
CA GLY A 312 -5.39 8.64 -1.03
C GLY A 312 -5.38 8.68 0.50
N GLU A 313 -4.29 9.09 1.12
CA GLU A 313 -4.07 9.20 2.56
C GLU A 313 -4.12 7.85 3.31
N GLY A 314 -4.37 6.71 2.65
CA GLY A 314 -4.64 5.41 3.27
C GLY A 314 -6.12 5.19 3.58
N THR A 315 -7.01 6.04 3.05
CA THR A 315 -8.45 6.01 3.40
C THR A 315 -9.14 4.72 3.02
N GLY A 316 -8.85 4.14 1.86
CA GLY A 316 -9.43 2.87 1.45
C GLY A 316 -8.93 1.70 2.29
N ALA A 317 -7.66 1.73 2.68
CA ALA A 317 -7.09 0.70 3.55
C ALA A 317 -7.80 0.67 4.91
N ILE A 318 -8.01 1.83 5.51
CA ILE A 318 -8.70 1.94 6.80
C ILE A 318 -10.17 1.49 6.72
N MET A 319 -10.84 1.74 5.59
CA MET A 319 -12.22 1.28 5.38
C MET A 319 -12.37 -0.25 5.39
N LEU A 320 -11.29 -0.99 5.13
CA LEU A 320 -11.30 -2.46 5.21
C LEU A 320 -11.21 -2.98 6.66
N PHE A 321 -10.63 -2.25 7.61
CA PHE A 321 -10.40 -2.73 8.98
C PHE A 321 -11.69 -3.21 9.69
N PRO A 322 -12.81 -2.46 9.69
CA PRO A 322 -14.04 -2.95 10.30
C PRO A 322 -14.61 -4.21 9.64
N ILE A 323 -14.34 -4.40 8.35
CA ILE A 323 -14.76 -5.61 7.63
C ILE A 323 -13.95 -6.82 8.10
N LEU A 324 -12.64 -6.65 8.29
CA LEU A 324 -11.78 -7.69 8.87
C LEU A 324 -12.20 -8.02 10.31
N ASP A 325 -12.58 -7.02 11.12
CA ASP A 325 -13.10 -7.23 12.47
C ASP A 325 -14.36 -8.10 12.46
N GLN A 326 -15.30 -7.82 11.55
CA GLN A 326 -16.54 -8.61 11.42
C GLN A 326 -16.25 -10.04 11.00
N ALA A 327 -15.34 -10.26 10.04
CA ALA A 327 -14.90 -11.58 9.65
C ALA A 327 -14.26 -12.34 10.83
N ASN A 328 -13.36 -11.69 11.56
CA ASN A 328 -12.67 -12.27 12.71
C ASN A 328 -13.63 -12.56 13.88
N ALA A 329 -14.64 -11.72 14.08
CA ALA A 329 -15.66 -11.97 15.10
C ALA A 329 -16.45 -13.26 14.82
N VAL A 330 -16.81 -13.52 13.55
CA VAL A 330 -17.45 -14.78 13.15
C VAL A 330 -16.49 -15.95 13.31
N TYR A 331 -15.24 -15.82 12.81
CA TYR A 331 -14.20 -16.83 12.92
C TYR A 331 -13.99 -17.33 14.36
N ARG A 332 -13.96 -16.41 15.31
CA ARG A 332 -13.68 -16.69 16.73
C ARG A 332 -14.89 -17.06 17.57
N GLY A 333 -16.08 -16.59 17.18
CA GLY A 333 -17.25 -16.62 18.07
C GLY A 333 -18.41 -17.51 17.62
N MET A 334 -18.38 -18.01 16.40
CA MET A 334 -19.49 -18.82 15.92
C MET A 334 -19.31 -20.29 16.37
N ALA A 335 -20.43 -20.94 16.78
CA ALA A 335 -20.45 -22.34 17.18
C ALA A 335 -19.98 -23.27 16.06
N THR A 336 -19.31 -24.35 16.43
CA THR A 336 -18.98 -25.46 15.54
C THR A 336 -20.22 -26.31 15.23
N PHE A 337 -20.14 -27.18 14.22
CA PHE A 337 -21.20 -28.15 13.91
C PHE A 337 -21.56 -29.02 15.11
N ASP A 338 -20.53 -29.48 15.85
CA ASP A 338 -20.72 -30.31 17.05
C ASP A 338 -21.43 -29.58 18.16
N GLU A 339 -21.02 -28.33 18.47
CA GLU A 339 -21.64 -27.48 19.48
C GLU A 339 -23.09 -27.12 19.12
N ALA A 340 -23.34 -26.88 17.83
CA ALA A 340 -24.68 -26.57 17.32
C ALA A 340 -25.57 -27.80 17.16
N GLN A 341 -25.03 -29.01 17.32
CA GLN A 341 -25.72 -30.29 17.08
C GLN A 341 -26.32 -30.40 15.65
N ILE A 342 -25.58 -29.89 14.67
CA ILE A 342 -25.93 -29.90 13.25
C ILE A 342 -24.99 -30.87 12.53
N GLU A 343 -25.49 -31.66 11.59
CA GLU A 343 -24.68 -32.53 10.77
C GLU A 343 -23.70 -31.72 9.91
N THR A 344 -22.41 -32.14 9.92
CA THR A 344 -21.36 -31.45 9.17
C THR A 344 -21.62 -31.51 7.66
N TYR A 345 -21.50 -30.36 6.99
CA TYR A 345 -21.64 -30.30 5.54
C TYR A 345 -20.45 -30.96 4.84
N VAL A 346 -20.75 -31.72 3.80
CA VAL A 346 -19.74 -32.31 2.92
C VAL A 346 -19.70 -31.46 1.62
N PRO A 347 -18.49 -31.15 1.09
CA PRO A 347 -18.39 -30.50 -0.20
C PRO A 347 -19.14 -31.25 -1.27
N LEU A 348 -20.02 -30.58 -2.01
CA LEU A 348 -20.66 -31.18 -3.18
C LEU A 348 -19.60 -31.25 -4.29
N THR A 349 -19.38 -32.48 -4.81
CA THR A 349 -18.45 -32.76 -5.93
C THR A 349 -19.04 -32.32 -7.26
#